data_4c1eb38b78ccbeb4d24d8e4afb1cd359
#
_entry.id   4c1eb38b78ccbeb4d24d8e4afb1cd359
#
_cell.length_a   1.000
_cell.length_b   1.000
_cell.length_c   1.000
_cell.angle_alpha   90.00
_cell.angle_beta   90.00
_cell.angle_gamma   90.00
#
_symmetry.space_group_name_H-M   'P 1'
#
loop_
_entity.id
_entity.type
_entity.pdbx_description
1 polymer ?
#
loop_
_entity_poly.entity_id
_entity_poly.type
_entity_poly.pdbx_seq_one_letter_code
_entity_poly.pdbx_strand_id
1 'polypeptide(L)'
;MTVKTQYSDEELEEFRAIINEKIAIARQSYDEMIRQLMNADSNDVDDTSPKYKALEEGSTTQFKEELVEMANRQNKFIQGLEAALVRIKNKTYGIDRITGELIPKERLRAVPHATLSVASKQMRKK
;
A
#
# COMPACT_ATOMS: atom_id res chain seq x y z
N MET A 1 0.06 15.25 -35.55
CA MET A 1 0.78 14.56 -34.49
C MET A 1 -0.04 14.53 -33.21
N THR A 2 -0.44 13.36 -32.79
CA THR A 2 -1.29 13.23 -31.60
C THR A 2 -0.42 13.06 -30.36
N VAL A 3 -0.65 13.89 -29.37
CA VAL A 3 -0.01 13.74 -28.08
C VAL A 3 -0.59 12.49 -27.41
N LYS A 4 0.29 11.64 -26.92
CA LYS A 4 -0.13 10.43 -26.23
C LYS A 4 -0.82 10.79 -24.92
N THR A 5 -2.11 10.47 -24.81
CA THR A 5 -2.90 10.77 -23.62
C THR A 5 -3.24 9.54 -22.81
N GLN A 6 -2.87 8.36 -23.29
CA GLN A 6 -3.10 7.08 -22.61
C GLN A 6 -1.91 6.17 -22.84
N TYR A 7 -1.64 5.31 -21.90
CA TYR A 7 -0.67 4.25 -22.12
C TYR A 7 -1.29 3.18 -23.01
N SER A 8 -0.45 2.54 -23.81
CA SER A 8 -0.89 1.46 -24.70
C SER A 8 -1.32 0.24 -23.89
N ASP A 9 -2.08 -0.66 -24.53
CA ASP A 9 -2.51 -1.90 -23.87
C ASP A 9 -1.30 -2.72 -23.40
N GLU A 10 -0.21 -2.73 -24.17
CA GLU A 10 1.01 -3.44 -23.79
C GLU A 10 1.66 -2.81 -22.56
N GLU A 11 1.70 -1.49 -22.51
CA GLU A 11 2.24 -0.78 -21.36
C GLU A 11 1.38 -0.99 -20.13
N LEU A 12 0.05 -0.96 -20.30
CA LEU A 12 -0.87 -1.21 -19.19
C LEU A 12 -0.72 -2.63 -18.65
N GLU A 13 -0.48 -3.61 -19.53
CA GLU A 13 -0.26 -4.99 -19.10
C GLU A 13 1.04 -5.13 -18.30
N GLU A 14 2.09 -4.41 -18.69
CA GLU A 14 3.34 -4.36 -17.92
C GLU A 14 3.08 -3.86 -16.51
N PHE A 15 2.35 -2.75 -16.39
CA PHE A 15 2.03 -2.19 -15.08
C PHE A 15 1.09 -3.08 -14.27
N ARG A 16 0.16 -3.74 -14.94
CA ARG A 16 -0.74 -4.69 -14.28
C ARG A 16 0.06 -5.81 -13.61
N ALA A 17 1.05 -6.34 -14.29
CA ALA A 17 1.90 -7.39 -13.73
C ALA A 17 2.67 -6.89 -12.50
N ILE A 18 3.22 -5.69 -12.58
CA ILE A 18 3.94 -5.08 -11.47
C ILE A 18 3.00 -4.89 -10.27
N ILE A 19 1.81 -4.37 -10.51
CA ILE A 19 0.83 -4.10 -9.46
C ILE A 19 0.37 -5.40 -8.80
N ASN A 20 0.07 -6.43 -9.59
CA ASN A 20 -0.35 -7.72 -9.05
C ASN A 20 0.73 -8.34 -8.15
N GLU A 21 2.00 -8.23 -8.55
CA GLU A 21 3.10 -8.71 -7.74
C GLU A 21 3.19 -7.96 -6.41
N LYS A 22 3.06 -6.63 -6.47
CA LYS A 22 3.10 -5.81 -5.26
C LYS A 22 1.92 -6.07 -4.33
N ILE A 23 0.74 -6.32 -4.89
CA ILE A 23 -0.44 -6.69 -4.10
C ILE A 23 -0.20 -8.00 -3.37
N ALA A 24 0.36 -8.99 -4.05
CA ALA A 24 0.64 -10.29 -3.44
C ALA A 24 1.60 -10.14 -2.25
N ILE A 25 2.67 -9.39 -2.44
CA ILE A 25 3.66 -9.13 -1.40
C ILE A 25 3.02 -8.36 -0.23
N ALA A 26 2.24 -7.33 -0.56
CA ALA A 26 1.60 -6.50 0.46
C ALA A 26 0.57 -7.28 1.28
N ARG A 27 -0.20 -8.15 0.64
CA ARG A 27 -1.17 -8.99 1.34
C ARG A 27 -0.49 -9.97 2.27
N GLN A 28 0.62 -10.55 1.81
CA GLN A 28 1.40 -11.47 2.64
C GLN A 28 1.92 -10.74 3.88
N SER A 29 2.43 -9.54 3.70
CA SER A 29 2.92 -8.71 4.81
C SER A 29 1.79 -8.35 5.78
N TYR A 30 0.64 -7.97 5.24
CA TYR A 30 -0.54 -7.66 6.04
C TYR A 30 -1.00 -8.88 6.86
N ASP A 31 -1.10 -10.04 6.22
CA ASP A 31 -1.51 -11.26 6.91
C ASP A 31 -0.55 -11.63 8.04
N GLU A 32 0.74 -11.41 7.83
CA GLU A 32 1.74 -11.66 8.86
C GLU A 32 1.56 -10.71 10.06
N MET A 33 1.27 -9.45 9.80
CA MET A 33 0.99 -8.49 10.87
C MET A 33 -0.25 -8.87 11.67
N ILE A 34 -1.31 -9.32 10.99
CA ILE A 34 -2.52 -9.76 11.66
C ILE A 34 -2.25 -10.99 12.50
N ARG A 35 -1.46 -11.94 12.01
CA ARG A 35 -1.08 -13.12 12.80
C ARG A 35 -0.30 -12.73 14.05
N GLN A 36 0.62 -11.78 13.93
CA GLN A 36 1.37 -11.30 15.08
C GLN A 36 0.46 -10.65 16.11
N LEU A 37 -0.54 -9.90 15.67
CA LEU A 37 -1.54 -9.31 16.56
C LEU A 37 -2.34 -10.36 17.28
N MET A 38 -2.78 -11.40 16.57
CA MET A 38 -3.53 -12.51 17.16
C MET A 38 -2.69 -13.30 18.15
N ASN A 39 -1.42 -13.54 17.82
CA ASN A 39 -0.52 -14.24 18.71
C ASN A 39 -0.23 -13.44 19.97
N ALA A 40 -0.11 -12.13 19.85
CA ALA A 40 0.10 -11.28 21.01
C ALA A 40 -1.09 -11.35 21.98
N ASP A 41 -2.31 -11.47 21.43
CA ASP A 41 -3.51 -11.62 22.24
C ASP A 41 -3.60 -13.02 22.87
N SER A 42 -3.20 -14.05 22.14
CA SER A 42 -3.32 -15.42 22.62
C SER A 42 -2.20 -15.82 23.58
N ASN A 43 -1.09 -15.10 23.59
CA ASN A 43 0.03 -15.36 24.49
C ASN A 43 -0.29 -15.10 25.96
N ASP A 44 -1.42 -14.53 26.26
CA ASP A 44 -1.86 -14.31 27.63
C ASP A 44 -2.09 -15.60 28.39
N VAL A 45 -2.24 -16.71 27.70
CA VAL A 45 -2.60 -17.98 28.32
C VAL A 45 -1.44 -18.65 29.06
N ASP A 46 -0.21 -18.43 28.59
CA ASP A 46 0.94 -19.18 29.11
C ASP A 46 1.76 -18.41 30.14
N ASP A 47 1.31 -17.29 30.57
CA ASP A 47 2.11 -16.47 31.44
C ASP A 47 1.93 -16.82 32.91
N THR A 48 3.03 -17.12 33.54
CA THR A 48 3.05 -17.73 34.86
C THR A 48 3.31 -16.75 36.01
N SER A 49 3.67 -15.50 35.71
CA SER A 49 4.02 -14.56 36.77
C SER A 49 3.27 -13.24 36.63
N PRO A 50 2.43 -12.86 37.61
CA PRO A 50 1.72 -11.58 37.60
C PRO A 50 2.63 -10.37 37.52
N LYS A 51 3.81 -10.46 38.15
CA LYS A 51 4.79 -9.37 38.14
C LYS A 51 5.43 -9.19 36.76
N TYR A 52 5.71 -10.29 36.12
CA TYR A 52 6.26 -10.30 34.78
C TYR A 52 5.25 -9.75 33.76
N LYS A 53 4.00 -10.12 33.96
CA LYS A 53 2.90 -9.69 33.13
C LYS A 53 2.69 -8.15 33.21
N ALA A 54 2.81 -7.59 34.39
CA ALA A 54 2.66 -6.15 34.58
C ALA A 54 3.74 -5.37 33.87
N LEU A 55 4.97 -5.91 33.81
CA LEU A 55 6.08 -5.24 33.11
C LEU A 55 5.92 -5.32 31.61
N GLU A 56 5.36 -6.41 31.12
CA GLU A 56 5.18 -6.62 29.69
C GLU A 56 3.97 -5.92 29.09
N GLU A 57 2.96 -5.64 29.90
CA GLU A 57 1.72 -5.04 29.39
C GLU A 57 1.93 -3.72 28.64
N GLY A 58 2.79 -2.85 29.16
CA GLY A 58 3.10 -1.59 28.50
C GLY A 58 3.77 -1.80 27.14
N SER A 59 4.78 -2.68 27.10
CA SER A 59 5.49 -2.99 25.87
C SER A 59 4.57 -3.71 24.88
N THR A 60 3.75 -4.63 25.36
CA THR A 60 2.81 -5.36 24.51
C THR A 60 1.78 -4.44 23.89
N THR A 61 1.25 -3.49 24.67
CA THR A 61 0.27 -2.54 24.19
C THR A 61 0.86 -1.64 23.12
N GLN A 62 2.07 -1.12 23.36
CA GLN A 62 2.76 -0.29 22.39
C GLN A 62 3.07 -1.06 21.11
N PHE A 63 3.52 -2.30 21.24
CA PHE A 63 3.80 -3.17 20.12
C PHE A 63 2.54 -3.42 19.29
N LYS A 64 1.41 -3.68 19.95
CA LYS A 64 0.13 -3.86 19.28
C LYS A 64 -0.30 -2.59 18.53
N GLU A 65 -0.14 -1.43 19.16
CA GLU A 65 -0.48 -0.16 18.54
C GLU A 65 0.35 0.07 17.28
N GLU A 66 1.64 -0.21 17.34
CA GLU A 66 2.53 -0.09 16.18
C GLU A 66 2.14 -1.03 15.06
N LEU A 67 1.81 -2.28 15.41
CA LEU A 67 1.35 -3.26 14.42
C LEU A 67 0.04 -2.83 13.77
N VAL A 68 -0.90 -2.29 14.54
CA VAL A 68 -2.17 -1.80 14.00
C VAL A 68 -1.91 -0.67 13.01
N GLU A 69 -1.03 0.28 13.36
CA GLU A 69 -0.68 1.37 12.44
C GLU A 69 -0.06 0.84 11.16
N MET A 70 0.88 -0.09 11.28
CA MET A 70 1.54 -0.69 10.11
C MET A 70 0.55 -1.46 9.24
N ALA A 71 -0.35 -2.21 9.89
CA ALA A 71 -1.38 -2.97 9.17
C ALA A 71 -2.34 -2.02 8.43
N ASN A 72 -2.71 -0.92 9.07
CA ASN A 72 -3.58 0.07 8.44
C ASN A 72 -2.92 0.73 7.23
N ARG A 73 -1.62 1.04 7.33
CA ARG A 73 -0.86 1.60 6.19
C ARG A 73 -0.81 0.59 5.06
N GLN A 74 -0.54 -0.67 5.39
CA GLN A 74 -0.46 -1.73 4.38
C GLN A 74 -1.80 -1.92 3.70
N ASN A 75 -2.89 -1.87 4.46
CA ASN A 75 -4.23 -1.99 3.91
C ASN A 75 -4.55 -0.84 2.94
N LYS A 76 -4.19 0.38 3.29
CA LYS A 76 -4.38 1.54 2.41
C LYS A 76 -3.55 1.40 1.12
N PHE A 77 -2.34 0.89 1.25
CA PHE A 77 -1.48 0.64 0.09
C PHE A 77 -2.11 -0.39 -0.83
N ILE A 78 -2.63 -1.49 -0.28
CA ILE A 78 -3.32 -2.53 -1.05
C ILE A 78 -4.54 -1.93 -1.77
N GLN A 79 -5.34 -1.13 -1.07
CA GLN A 79 -6.51 -0.47 -1.67
C GLN A 79 -6.11 0.44 -2.83
N GLY A 80 -5.01 1.17 -2.67
CA GLY A 80 -4.48 2.02 -3.74
C GLY A 80 -4.05 1.21 -4.95
N LEU A 81 -3.41 0.07 -4.73
CA LEU A 81 -3.00 -0.83 -5.80
C LEU A 81 -4.20 -1.45 -6.51
N GLU A 82 -5.21 -1.84 -5.75
CA GLU A 82 -6.45 -2.39 -6.34
C GLU A 82 -7.18 -1.34 -7.17
N ALA A 83 -7.23 -0.11 -6.68
CA ALA A 83 -7.80 1.00 -7.46
C ALA A 83 -7.02 1.24 -8.75
N ALA A 84 -5.70 1.06 -8.70
CA ALA A 84 -4.86 1.18 -9.90
C ALA A 84 -5.23 0.11 -10.93
N LEU A 85 -5.51 -1.12 -10.49
CA LEU A 85 -5.96 -2.17 -11.41
C LEU A 85 -7.28 -1.82 -12.08
N VAL A 86 -8.20 -1.17 -11.36
CA VAL A 86 -9.46 -0.70 -11.93
C VAL A 86 -9.19 0.34 -13.01
N ARG A 87 -8.26 1.27 -12.75
CA ARG A 87 -7.90 2.28 -13.75
C ARG A 87 -7.26 1.64 -14.99
N ILE A 88 -6.46 0.60 -14.82
CA ILE A 88 -5.90 -0.14 -15.96
C ILE A 88 -7.02 -0.73 -16.80
N LYS A 89 -8.00 -1.36 -16.15
CA LYS A 89 -9.15 -1.94 -16.84
C LYS A 89 -9.93 -0.89 -17.63
N ASN A 90 -10.06 0.31 -17.07
CA ASN A 90 -10.78 1.42 -17.69
C ASN A 90 -9.90 2.24 -18.62
N LYS A 91 -8.62 1.88 -18.76
CA LYS A 91 -7.63 2.57 -19.62
C LYS A 91 -7.38 4.02 -19.20
N THR A 92 -7.56 4.30 -17.91
CA THR A 92 -7.28 5.62 -17.33
C THR A 92 -6.05 5.62 -16.44
N TYR A 93 -5.35 4.49 -16.35
CA TYR A 93 -4.17 4.36 -15.52
C TYR A 93 -3.04 5.26 -16.00
N GLY A 94 -2.31 5.82 -15.05
CA GLY A 94 -1.11 6.60 -15.33
C GLY A 94 -1.39 8.02 -15.82
N ILE A 95 -2.62 8.48 -15.69
CA ILE A 95 -2.98 9.84 -16.07
C ILE A 95 -3.04 10.70 -14.81
N ASP A 96 -2.30 11.81 -14.84
CA ASP A 96 -2.28 12.77 -13.74
C ASP A 96 -3.66 13.41 -13.59
N ARG A 97 -4.28 13.27 -12.43
CA ARG A 97 -5.65 13.75 -12.20
C ARG A 97 -5.77 15.28 -12.19
N ILE A 98 -4.65 15.98 -12.06
CA ILE A 98 -4.65 17.44 -12.07
C ILE A 98 -4.44 17.97 -13.49
N THR A 99 -3.42 17.47 -14.19
CA THR A 99 -3.03 18.00 -15.50
C THR A 99 -3.64 17.23 -16.67
N GLY A 100 -4.08 16.00 -16.45
CA GLY A 100 -4.55 15.14 -17.54
C GLY A 100 -3.42 14.56 -18.38
N GLU A 101 -2.17 14.87 -18.05
CA GLU A 101 -1.02 14.34 -18.77
C GLU A 101 -0.58 13.01 -18.20
N LEU A 102 0.20 12.25 -18.97
CA LEU A 102 0.69 10.97 -18.49
C LEU A 102 1.75 11.17 -17.40
N ILE A 103 1.63 10.39 -16.34
CA ILE A 103 2.65 10.31 -15.31
C ILE A 103 3.82 9.51 -15.90
N PRO A 104 5.07 9.97 -15.72
CA PRO A 104 6.23 9.24 -16.26
C PRO A 104 6.29 7.80 -15.77
N LYS A 105 6.72 6.89 -16.64
CA LYS A 105 6.84 5.46 -16.30
C LYS A 105 7.73 5.22 -15.07
N GLU A 106 8.80 5.99 -14.94
CA GLU A 106 9.70 5.87 -13.81
C GLU A 106 8.97 6.09 -12.49
N ARG A 107 8.10 7.11 -12.46
CA ARG A 107 7.27 7.39 -11.29
C ARG A 107 6.31 6.24 -11.01
N LEU A 108 5.69 5.69 -12.06
CA LEU A 108 4.74 4.59 -11.91
C LEU A 108 5.42 3.30 -11.49
N ARG A 109 6.65 3.07 -11.91
CA ARG A 109 7.41 1.90 -11.44
C ARG A 109 7.76 2.00 -9.97
N ALA A 110 8.08 3.20 -9.52
CA ALA A 110 8.38 3.46 -8.10
C ALA A 110 7.12 3.50 -7.25
N VAL A 111 6.07 4.14 -7.76
CA VAL A 111 4.79 4.30 -7.05
C VAL A 111 3.65 3.91 -7.98
N PRO A 112 3.37 2.60 -8.14
CA PRO A 112 2.39 2.14 -9.13
C PRO A 112 0.97 2.64 -8.90
N HIS A 113 0.63 3.02 -7.70
CA HIS A 113 -0.70 3.54 -7.38
C HIS A 113 -0.78 5.07 -7.47
N ALA A 114 0.25 5.71 -8.00
CA ALA A 114 0.28 7.17 -8.11
C ALA A 114 -0.81 7.69 -9.03
N THR A 115 -1.45 8.78 -8.62
CA THR A 115 -2.43 9.52 -9.42
C THR A 115 -1.94 10.91 -9.75
N LEU A 116 -0.75 11.26 -9.31
CA LEU A 116 -0.13 12.56 -9.53
C LEU A 116 1.32 12.38 -9.93
N SER A 117 1.78 13.21 -10.86
CA SER A 117 3.20 13.32 -11.14
C SER A 117 3.89 14.00 -9.94
N VAL A 118 5.23 13.93 -9.92
CA VAL A 118 5.99 14.60 -8.84
C VAL A 118 5.70 16.09 -8.84
N ALA A 119 5.66 16.71 -10.03
CA ALA A 119 5.38 18.14 -10.15
C ALA A 119 4.00 18.49 -9.58
N SER A 120 2.96 17.72 -9.93
CA SER A 120 1.61 17.95 -9.43
C SER A 120 1.52 17.75 -7.92
N LYS A 121 2.21 16.75 -7.40
CA LYS A 121 2.23 16.49 -5.96
C LYS A 121 2.86 17.65 -5.20
N GLN A 122 3.94 18.22 -5.75
CA GLN A 122 4.58 19.37 -5.13
C GLN A 122 3.69 20.60 -5.15
N MET A 123 2.97 20.82 -6.25
CA MET A 123 2.02 21.93 -6.33
C MET A 123 0.90 21.80 -5.30
N ARG A 124 0.45 20.59 -5.05
CA ARG A 124 -0.62 20.32 -4.08
C ARG A 124 -0.20 20.63 -2.65
N LYS A 125 1.09 20.52 -2.34
CA LYS A 125 1.59 20.79 -0.99
C LYS A 125 1.66 22.28 -0.64
N LYS A 126 1.52 23.13 -1.64
CA LYS A 126 1.43 24.56 -1.44
C LYS A 126 -0.03 24.95 -1.27
#